data_bf2179d5c66944094317c8752c310bb8
#
_entry.id   bf2179d5c66944094317c8752c310bb8
#
_cell.length_a   1.000
_cell.length_b   1.000
_cell.length_c   1.000
_cell.angle_alpha   90.00
_cell.angle_beta   90.00
_cell.angle_gamma   90.00
#
_symmetry.space_group_name_H-M   'P 1'
#
loop_
_entity.id
_entity.type
_entity.pdbx_description
1 polymer ?
#
loop_
_entity_poly.entity_id
_entity_poly.type
_entity_poly.pdbx_seq_one_letter_code
_entity_poly.pdbx_strand_id
1 'polypeptide(L)'
;MRGLVIARAGAKTEVWLPEEQRVVFGIPRGKLIKQGERIYAGDWVQVRAVSPHEVTIDAVEERKNLLPQPPIANVDKLIIIVSWREPDFSNLVLDGLLAQAEFFELPVTIVFNKMDLVRKRETAKLEKWVKLYESIGYPVLKTSVETGKGLDQLWETMKGNLVVLAGPSGAGKSSILNALIPTAQLKTEEVSEKTGRGRHATTEVRLLPNPHGGWVADTPGFQRVDLPKWVALETLPVLYREFNQFPCEFNNCSHTNEPGCGVRAAVEQGQIAPERYQTYLYWWDATRQVEEEQF
;
A
#
# COMPACT_ATOMS: atom_id res chain seq x y z
N MET A 1 -4.19 -16.04 -25.92
CA MET A 1 -3.88 -16.46 -24.54
C MET A 1 -3.88 -15.24 -23.64
N ARG A 2 -4.15 -15.41 -22.37
CA ARG A 2 -4.11 -14.36 -21.36
C ARG A 2 -2.82 -14.46 -20.56
N GLY A 3 -2.18 -13.32 -20.25
CA GLY A 3 -0.97 -13.26 -19.44
C GLY A 3 -1.03 -12.15 -18.41
N LEU A 4 -0.27 -12.30 -17.30
CA LEU A 4 -0.07 -11.27 -16.28
C LEU A 4 1.32 -10.66 -16.42
N VAL A 5 1.42 -9.36 -16.53
CA VAL A 5 2.70 -8.65 -16.52
C VAL A 5 3.27 -8.68 -15.10
N ILE A 6 4.40 -9.35 -14.91
CA ILE A 6 5.02 -9.51 -13.58
C ILE A 6 6.20 -8.59 -13.35
N ALA A 7 6.83 -8.10 -14.40
CA ALA A 7 7.89 -7.10 -14.31
C ALA A 7 8.01 -6.31 -15.61
N ARG A 8 8.47 -5.06 -15.48
CA ARG A 8 8.83 -4.24 -16.63
C ARG A 8 10.10 -3.47 -16.34
N ALA A 9 11.14 -3.76 -17.13
CA ALA A 9 12.44 -3.11 -17.09
C ALA A 9 12.72 -2.47 -18.46
N GLY A 10 12.45 -1.18 -18.59
CA GLY A 10 12.62 -0.47 -19.86
C GLY A 10 11.77 -1.07 -20.98
N ALA A 11 12.40 -1.60 -22.02
CA ALA A 11 11.74 -2.26 -23.16
C ALA A 11 11.37 -3.73 -22.89
N LYS A 12 11.86 -4.35 -21.81
CA LYS A 12 11.58 -5.74 -21.49
C LYS A 12 10.37 -5.85 -20.61
N THR A 13 9.43 -6.70 -21.01
CA THR A 13 8.20 -7.02 -20.24
C THR A 13 8.21 -8.51 -19.97
N GLU A 14 8.18 -8.91 -18.70
CA GLU A 14 8.02 -10.30 -18.30
C GLU A 14 6.53 -10.57 -18.10
N VAL A 15 6.03 -11.63 -18.73
CA VAL A 15 4.63 -12.02 -18.71
C VAL A 15 4.53 -13.44 -18.18
N TRP A 16 3.76 -13.62 -17.13
CA TRP A 16 3.36 -14.91 -16.61
C TRP A 16 2.16 -15.45 -17.42
N LEU A 17 2.28 -16.65 -17.94
CA LEU A 17 1.22 -17.37 -18.63
C LEU A 17 0.58 -18.39 -17.66
N PRO A 18 -0.63 -18.13 -17.12
CA PRO A 18 -1.25 -18.97 -16.11
C PRO A 18 -1.53 -20.40 -16.58
N GLU A 19 -1.96 -20.55 -17.85
CA GLU A 19 -2.28 -21.86 -18.44
C GLU A 19 -1.06 -22.75 -18.62
N GLU A 20 0.12 -22.15 -18.84
CA GLU A 20 1.38 -22.84 -19.08
C GLU A 20 2.31 -22.83 -17.85
N GLN A 21 1.96 -22.08 -16.80
CA GLN A 21 2.71 -21.91 -15.56
C GLN A 21 4.18 -21.53 -15.79
N ARG A 22 4.43 -20.63 -16.74
CA ARG A 22 5.78 -20.14 -17.08
C ARG A 22 5.81 -18.66 -17.38
N VAL A 23 7.02 -18.10 -17.28
CA VAL A 23 7.30 -16.71 -17.64
C VAL A 23 7.90 -16.65 -19.04
N VAL A 24 7.46 -15.69 -19.83
CA VAL A 24 7.93 -15.40 -21.18
C VAL A 24 8.22 -13.90 -21.33
N PHE A 25 8.93 -13.53 -22.40
CA PHE A 25 9.14 -12.12 -22.73
C PHE A 25 8.00 -11.61 -23.63
N GLY A 26 7.38 -10.52 -23.20
CA GLY A 26 6.32 -9.85 -23.93
C GLY A 26 6.84 -8.65 -24.73
N ILE A 27 6.52 -8.61 -26.01
CA ILE A 27 6.86 -7.50 -26.91
C ILE A 27 5.55 -6.78 -27.28
N PRO A 28 5.35 -5.50 -26.91
CA PRO A 28 4.15 -4.76 -27.25
C PRO A 28 4.05 -4.57 -28.79
N ARG A 29 2.87 -4.78 -29.32
CA ARG A 29 2.60 -4.48 -30.74
C ARG A 29 2.77 -2.99 -31.04
N GLY A 30 3.24 -2.68 -32.24
CA GLY A 30 3.45 -1.31 -32.70
C GLY A 30 2.19 -0.42 -32.58
N LYS A 31 0.98 -1.00 -32.65
CA LYS A 31 -0.28 -0.27 -32.44
C LYS A 31 -0.40 0.26 -31.00
N LEU A 32 -0.07 -0.56 -29.96
CA LEU A 32 -0.10 -0.14 -28.56
C LEU A 32 0.90 0.99 -28.30
N ILE A 33 2.10 0.87 -28.88
CA ILE A 33 3.14 1.90 -28.76
C ILE A 33 2.68 3.22 -29.40
N LYS A 34 2.07 3.16 -30.59
CA LYS A 34 1.55 4.33 -31.29
C LYS A 34 0.39 5.01 -30.56
N GLN A 35 -0.42 4.25 -29.83
CA GLN A 35 -1.52 4.75 -29.01
C GLN A 35 -1.06 5.33 -27.68
N GLY A 36 0.25 5.26 -27.36
CA GLY A 36 0.80 5.71 -26.09
C GLY A 36 0.39 4.82 -24.90
N GLU A 37 -0.13 3.61 -25.16
CA GLU A 37 -0.55 2.68 -24.10
C GLU A 37 0.67 2.26 -23.28
N ARG A 38 0.61 2.53 -21.98
CA ARG A 38 1.65 2.14 -21.05
C ARG A 38 1.26 0.84 -20.36
N ILE A 39 2.20 -0.10 -20.35
CA ILE A 39 2.05 -1.40 -19.69
C ILE A 39 2.74 -1.34 -18.33
N TYR A 40 2.07 -1.85 -17.28
CA TYR A 40 2.58 -1.84 -15.92
C TYR A 40 2.60 -3.25 -15.33
N ALA A 41 3.40 -3.48 -14.31
CA ALA A 41 3.28 -4.70 -13.50
C ALA A 41 1.87 -4.80 -12.92
N GLY A 42 1.27 -6.00 -12.96
CA GLY A 42 -0.12 -6.23 -12.59
C GLY A 42 -1.12 -6.11 -13.74
N ASP A 43 -0.71 -5.65 -14.93
CA ASP A 43 -1.61 -5.65 -16.09
C ASP A 43 -1.92 -7.07 -16.57
N TRP A 44 -3.19 -7.32 -16.80
CA TRP A 44 -3.62 -8.46 -17.61
C TRP A 44 -3.56 -8.09 -19.09
N VAL A 45 -2.97 -8.96 -19.89
CA VAL A 45 -2.72 -8.71 -21.30
C VAL A 45 -3.17 -9.87 -22.17
N GLN A 46 -3.63 -9.54 -23.36
CA GLN A 46 -3.88 -10.52 -24.41
C GLN A 46 -2.58 -10.73 -25.19
N VAL A 47 -2.15 -11.98 -25.28
CA VAL A 47 -0.87 -12.33 -25.91
C VAL A 47 -1.01 -13.41 -26.98
N ARG A 48 -0.06 -13.38 -27.92
CA ARG A 48 0.10 -14.39 -28.98
C ARG A 48 1.52 -14.91 -28.98
N ALA A 49 1.70 -16.22 -28.99
CA ALA A 49 3.00 -16.86 -29.07
C ALA A 49 3.74 -16.47 -30.37
N VAL A 50 5.01 -16.17 -30.24
CA VAL A 50 5.95 -15.94 -31.33
C VAL A 50 7.00 -17.03 -31.35
N SER A 51 7.51 -17.40 -30.18
CA SER A 51 8.46 -18.48 -29.96
C SER A 51 8.21 -19.15 -28.60
N PRO A 52 8.91 -20.22 -28.26
CA PRO A 52 8.80 -20.81 -26.92
C PRO A 52 9.06 -19.85 -25.75
N HIS A 53 9.82 -18.77 -25.97
CA HIS A 53 10.22 -17.82 -24.92
C HIS A 53 9.67 -16.41 -25.11
N GLU A 54 8.94 -16.16 -26.19
CA GLU A 54 8.45 -14.82 -26.55
C GLU A 54 6.99 -14.80 -26.99
N VAL A 55 6.30 -13.74 -26.59
CA VAL A 55 4.92 -13.43 -27.02
C VAL A 55 4.81 -12.00 -27.50
N THR A 56 3.89 -11.73 -28.43
CA THR A 56 3.44 -10.36 -28.68
C THR A 56 2.31 -10.02 -27.72
N ILE A 57 2.33 -8.80 -27.17
CA ILE A 57 1.23 -8.21 -26.42
C ILE A 57 0.31 -7.49 -27.39
N ASP A 58 -0.88 -8.02 -27.61
CA ASP A 58 -1.83 -7.51 -28.57
C ASP A 58 -2.75 -6.44 -27.97
N ALA A 59 -3.10 -6.56 -26.67
CA ALA A 59 -3.94 -5.61 -25.93
C ALA A 59 -3.65 -5.68 -24.42
N VAL A 60 -3.90 -4.57 -23.73
CA VAL A 60 -4.00 -4.49 -22.26
C VAL A 60 -5.49 -4.56 -21.91
N GLU A 61 -5.84 -5.41 -20.94
CA GLU A 61 -7.21 -5.50 -20.44
C GLU A 61 -7.56 -4.27 -19.57
N GLU A 62 -8.84 -4.01 -19.38
CA GLU A 62 -9.31 -2.94 -18.49
C GLU A 62 -8.78 -3.14 -17.08
N ARG A 63 -8.22 -2.09 -16.50
CA ARG A 63 -7.66 -2.10 -15.16
C ARG A 63 -8.74 -1.85 -14.13
N LYS A 64 -8.75 -2.64 -13.08
CA LYS A 64 -9.54 -2.41 -11.87
C LYS A 64 -9.09 -1.11 -11.17
N ASN A 65 -7.77 -0.92 -11.05
CA ASN A 65 -7.13 0.26 -10.49
C ASN A 65 -5.70 0.39 -11.01
N LEU A 66 -5.10 1.56 -10.79
CA LEU A 66 -3.69 1.82 -11.08
C LEU A 66 -3.11 2.71 -9.98
N LEU A 67 -2.24 2.15 -9.17
CA LEU A 67 -1.47 2.94 -8.20
C LEU A 67 -0.37 3.71 -8.93
N PRO A 68 -0.14 5.00 -8.62
CA PRO A 68 0.74 5.84 -9.44
C PRO A 68 2.22 5.72 -9.10
N GLN A 69 2.59 5.43 -7.84
CA GLN A 69 4.00 5.46 -7.39
C GLN A 69 4.31 4.35 -6.39
N PRO A 70 5.06 3.34 -6.82
CA PRO A 70 5.39 3.01 -8.21
C PRO A 70 4.14 2.52 -8.94
N PRO A 71 4.08 2.67 -10.27
CA PRO A 71 2.87 2.31 -11.01
C PRO A 71 2.66 0.79 -11.01
N ILE A 72 1.54 0.36 -10.41
CA ILE A 72 1.10 -1.04 -10.35
C ILE A 72 -0.38 -1.10 -10.66
N ALA A 73 -0.75 -1.97 -11.59
CA ALA A 73 -2.14 -2.18 -11.97
C ALA A 73 -2.78 -3.35 -11.19
N ASN A 74 -4.11 -3.29 -11.07
CA ASN A 74 -4.94 -4.40 -10.59
C ASN A 74 -4.59 -4.90 -9.17
N VAL A 75 -4.22 -3.98 -8.28
CA VAL A 75 -3.96 -4.32 -6.87
C VAL A 75 -5.26 -4.70 -6.17
N ASP A 76 -5.26 -5.82 -5.47
CA ASP A 76 -6.42 -6.31 -4.73
C ASP A 76 -6.44 -5.84 -3.28
N LYS A 77 -5.26 -5.68 -2.67
CA LYS A 77 -5.14 -5.39 -1.25
C LYS A 77 -3.83 -4.69 -0.91
N LEU A 78 -3.90 -3.79 0.06
CA LEU A 78 -2.74 -3.17 0.69
C LEU A 78 -2.50 -3.77 2.07
N ILE A 79 -1.28 -4.21 2.36
CA ILE A 79 -0.84 -4.62 3.69
C ILE A 79 0.05 -3.51 4.25
N ILE A 80 -0.42 -2.80 5.26
CA ILE A 80 0.36 -1.74 5.90
C ILE A 80 1.10 -2.33 7.10
N ILE A 81 2.43 -2.43 6.98
CA ILE A 81 3.30 -2.99 8.02
C ILE A 81 3.88 -1.84 8.83
N VAL A 82 3.59 -1.86 10.12
CA VAL A 82 4.16 -0.95 11.11
C VAL A 82 4.84 -1.76 12.21
N SER A 83 5.70 -1.13 12.99
CA SER A 83 6.29 -1.72 14.19
C SER A 83 5.95 -0.87 15.41
N TRP A 84 5.91 -1.47 16.59
CA TRP A 84 5.80 -0.73 17.85
C TRP A 84 7.14 -0.12 18.23
N ARG A 85 8.22 -0.80 17.86
CA ARG A 85 9.62 -0.42 18.08
C ARG A 85 10.45 -0.71 16.84
N GLU A 86 11.46 0.11 16.61
CA GLU A 86 12.48 -0.08 15.58
C GLU A 86 11.92 -0.23 14.14
N PRO A 87 11.32 0.86 13.60
CA PRO A 87 11.15 2.20 14.17
C PRO A 87 9.99 2.30 15.17
N ASP A 88 9.99 3.34 15.98
CA ASP A 88 8.88 3.61 16.90
C ASP A 88 7.58 3.85 16.13
N PHE A 89 6.47 3.40 16.71
CA PHE A 89 5.14 3.54 16.12
C PHE A 89 4.76 5.01 15.93
N SER A 90 4.30 5.33 14.74
CA SER A 90 3.76 6.64 14.38
C SER A 90 2.36 6.47 13.80
N ASN A 91 1.36 6.90 14.56
CA ASN A 91 -0.01 6.95 14.05
C ASN A 91 -0.16 7.92 12.88
N LEU A 92 0.61 9.01 12.85
CA LEU A 92 0.60 9.97 11.75
C LEU A 92 0.94 9.30 10.41
N VAL A 93 1.97 8.45 10.39
CA VAL A 93 2.37 7.71 9.18
C VAL A 93 1.31 6.65 8.83
N LEU A 94 0.80 5.90 9.82
CA LEU A 94 -0.23 4.90 9.58
C LEU A 94 -1.51 5.52 9.03
N ASP A 95 -1.99 6.60 9.65
CA ASP A 95 -3.23 7.28 9.25
C ASP A 95 -3.13 7.89 7.85
N GLY A 96 -1.97 8.44 7.50
CA GLY A 96 -1.72 8.93 6.14
C GLY A 96 -1.73 7.81 5.09
N LEU A 97 -1.14 6.64 5.40
CA LEU A 97 -1.19 5.46 4.52
C LEU A 97 -2.61 4.90 4.41
N LEU A 98 -3.39 4.92 5.50
CA LEU A 98 -4.79 4.53 5.49
C LEU A 98 -5.63 5.46 4.61
N ALA A 99 -5.50 6.77 4.77
CA ALA A 99 -6.20 7.75 3.93
C ALA A 99 -5.82 7.61 2.45
N GLN A 100 -4.54 7.34 2.15
CA GLN A 100 -4.10 7.06 0.78
C GLN A 100 -4.73 5.77 0.23
N ALA A 101 -4.87 4.73 1.04
CA ALA A 101 -5.54 3.48 0.64
C ALA A 101 -7.05 3.70 0.40
N GLU A 102 -7.73 4.49 1.24
CA GLU A 102 -9.13 4.86 1.03
C GLU A 102 -9.31 5.63 -0.28
N PHE A 103 -8.41 6.57 -0.58
CA PHE A 103 -8.45 7.32 -1.85
C PHE A 103 -8.38 6.41 -3.08
N PHE A 104 -7.59 5.33 -3.01
CA PHE A 104 -7.50 4.32 -4.08
C PHE A 104 -8.51 3.18 -3.94
N GLU A 105 -9.45 3.27 -3.00
CA GLU A 105 -10.48 2.25 -2.73
C GLU A 105 -9.89 0.84 -2.50
N LEU A 106 -8.73 0.77 -1.84
CA LEU A 106 -8.05 -0.48 -1.58
C LEU A 106 -8.43 -1.08 -0.22
N PRO A 107 -8.83 -2.35 -0.18
CA PRO A 107 -8.92 -3.09 1.08
C PRO A 107 -7.57 -3.11 1.80
N VAL A 108 -7.59 -2.82 3.10
CA VAL A 108 -6.38 -2.73 3.93
C VAL A 108 -6.38 -3.81 5.00
N THR A 109 -5.19 -4.33 5.31
CA THR A 109 -4.92 -5.01 6.58
C THR A 109 -3.71 -4.34 7.23
N ILE A 110 -3.83 -3.96 8.49
CA ILE A 110 -2.75 -3.39 9.30
C ILE A 110 -1.99 -4.54 9.96
N VAL A 111 -0.66 -4.50 9.91
CA VAL A 111 0.22 -5.50 10.51
C VAL A 111 1.16 -4.83 11.48
N PHE A 112 0.99 -5.07 12.78
CA PHE A 112 2.00 -4.74 13.78
C PHE A 112 3.06 -5.85 13.80
N ASN A 113 4.19 -5.57 13.19
CA ASN A 113 5.33 -6.49 13.12
C ASN A 113 6.31 -6.27 14.28
N LYS A 114 7.30 -7.15 14.41
CA LYS A 114 8.33 -7.13 15.47
C LYS A 114 7.73 -7.22 16.88
N MET A 115 6.71 -8.06 17.03
CA MET A 115 6.02 -8.25 18.32
C MET A 115 6.94 -8.81 19.42
N ASP A 116 8.03 -9.43 19.05
CA ASP A 116 9.12 -9.89 19.93
C ASP A 116 9.82 -8.74 20.69
N LEU A 117 9.85 -7.54 20.09
CA LEU A 117 10.46 -6.34 20.70
C LEU A 117 9.53 -5.60 21.68
N VAL A 118 8.24 -5.97 21.75
CA VAL A 118 7.25 -5.31 22.60
C VAL A 118 7.45 -5.71 24.07
N ARG A 119 7.73 -4.75 24.92
CA ARG A 119 7.92 -4.98 26.37
C ARG A 119 6.57 -5.15 27.07
N LYS A 120 6.51 -5.97 28.13
CA LYS A 120 5.27 -6.20 28.91
C LYS A 120 4.54 -4.91 29.32
N ARG A 121 5.28 -3.89 29.75
CA ARG A 121 4.71 -2.58 30.14
C ARG A 121 4.08 -1.79 29.00
N GLU A 122 4.35 -2.14 27.74
CA GLU A 122 3.88 -1.45 26.54
C GLU A 122 2.67 -2.14 25.92
N THR A 123 2.42 -3.40 26.32
CA THR A 123 1.35 -4.22 25.73
C THR A 123 -0.01 -3.53 25.83
N ALA A 124 -0.36 -2.94 26.97
CA ALA A 124 -1.64 -2.26 27.15
C ALA A 124 -1.80 -1.05 26.21
N LYS A 125 -0.71 -0.30 25.97
CA LYS A 125 -0.71 0.84 25.06
C LYS A 125 -0.84 0.40 23.60
N LEU A 126 -0.14 -0.66 23.21
CA LEU A 126 -0.28 -1.26 21.88
C LEU A 126 -1.70 -1.78 21.65
N GLU A 127 -2.28 -2.50 22.62
CA GLU A 127 -3.65 -3.03 22.51
C GLU A 127 -4.71 -1.92 22.39
N LYS A 128 -4.49 -0.75 23.00
CA LYS A 128 -5.37 0.42 22.80
C LYS A 128 -5.38 0.82 21.31
N TRP A 129 -4.23 0.88 20.65
CA TRP A 129 -4.14 1.21 19.23
C TRP A 129 -4.74 0.12 18.33
N VAL A 130 -4.48 -1.16 18.63
CA VAL A 130 -5.07 -2.28 17.89
C VAL A 130 -6.60 -2.18 17.92
N LYS A 131 -7.18 -2.06 19.14
CA LYS A 131 -8.64 -1.94 19.30
C LYS A 131 -9.21 -0.70 18.62
N LEU A 132 -8.49 0.41 18.61
CA LEU A 132 -8.91 1.62 17.93
C LEU A 132 -9.07 1.36 16.41
N TYR A 133 -8.06 0.80 15.76
CA TYR A 133 -8.15 0.54 14.32
C TYR A 133 -9.17 -0.56 13.98
N GLU A 134 -9.29 -1.59 14.81
CA GLU A 134 -10.34 -2.60 14.67
C GLU A 134 -11.75 -2.00 14.79
N SER A 135 -11.97 -1.06 15.74
CA SER A 135 -13.27 -0.38 15.91
C SER A 135 -13.64 0.52 14.72
N ILE A 136 -12.67 1.04 13.98
CA ILE A 136 -12.86 1.79 12.74
C ILE A 136 -13.18 0.86 11.56
N GLY A 137 -12.92 -0.46 11.71
CA GLY A 137 -13.18 -1.47 10.69
C GLY A 137 -11.95 -1.89 9.88
N TYR A 138 -10.74 -1.63 10.36
CA TYR A 138 -9.52 -2.15 9.76
C TYR A 138 -9.12 -3.47 10.41
N PRO A 139 -8.97 -4.58 9.66
CA PRO A 139 -8.37 -5.80 10.19
C PRO A 139 -6.94 -5.54 10.67
N VAL A 140 -6.62 -6.04 11.88
CA VAL A 140 -5.29 -5.87 12.47
C VAL A 140 -4.68 -7.24 12.76
N LEU A 141 -3.44 -7.45 12.30
CA LEU A 141 -2.63 -8.62 12.61
C LEU A 141 -1.40 -8.24 13.42
N LYS A 142 -0.91 -9.18 14.21
CA LYS A 142 0.32 -9.05 15.01
C LYS A 142 1.30 -10.13 14.58
N THR A 143 2.48 -9.73 14.10
CA THR A 143 3.47 -10.65 13.55
C THR A 143 4.84 -10.47 14.19
N SER A 144 5.63 -11.51 14.16
CA SER A 144 7.07 -11.48 14.43
C SER A 144 7.74 -12.48 13.51
N VAL A 145 8.64 -12.00 12.67
CA VAL A 145 9.46 -12.85 11.81
C VAL A 145 10.41 -13.70 12.67
N GLU A 146 10.95 -13.13 13.74
CA GLU A 146 11.88 -13.78 14.65
C GLU A 146 11.28 -15.03 15.32
N THR A 147 10.01 -14.96 15.71
CA THR A 147 9.31 -16.06 16.38
C THR A 147 8.37 -16.87 15.49
N GLY A 148 8.18 -16.44 14.26
CA GLY A 148 7.20 -17.02 13.31
C GLY A 148 5.75 -16.69 13.63
N LYS A 149 5.46 -15.98 14.73
CA LYS A 149 4.09 -15.73 15.18
C LYS A 149 3.32 -14.86 14.18
N GLY A 150 2.08 -15.29 13.88
CA GLY A 150 1.13 -14.53 13.04
C GLY A 150 1.43 -14.56 11.54
N LEU A 151 2.51 -15.20 11.10
CA LEU A 151 2.85 -15.29 9.68
C LEU A 151 1.85 -16.12 8.89
N ASP A 152 1.32 -17.22 9.46
CA ASP A 152 0.30 -18.04 8.81
C ASP A 152 -0.99 -17.24 8.54
N GLN A 153 -1.42 -16.41 9.50
CA GLN A 153 -2.59 -15.56 9.33
C GLN A 153 -2.37 -14.49 8.24
N LEU A 154 -1.16 -13.93 8.20
CA LEU A 154 -0.77 -13.00 7.15
C LEU A 154 -0.78 -13.69 5.77
N TRP A 155 -0.29 -14.92 5.69
CA TRP A 155 -0.36 -15.75 4.50
C TRP A 155 -1.78 -15.90 3.97
N GLU A 156 -2.69 -16.34 4.81
CA GLU A 156 -4.10 -16.51 4.42
C GLU A 156 -4.74 -15.20 3.95
N THR A 157 -4.35 -14.08 4.56
CA THR A 157 -4.81 -12.74 4.16
C THR A 157 -4.34 -12.34 2.76
N MET A 158 -3.18 -12.83 2.32
CA MET A 158 -2.55 -12.51 1.04
C MET A 158 -2.93 -13.49 -0.09
N LYS A 159 -3.44 -14.66 0.27
CA LYS A 159 -3.72 -15.75 -0.67
C LYS A 159 -4.65 -15.35 -1.80
N GLY A 160 -4.26 -15.70 -3.03
CA GLY A 160 -5.06 -15.46 -4.24
C GLY A 160 -5.13 -14.01 -4.70
N ASN A 161 -4.50 -13.07 -4.00
CA ASN A 161 -4.55 -11.63 -4.28
C ASN A 161 -3.24 -11.12 -4.88
N LEU A 162 -3.32 -10.01 -5.63
CA LEU A 162 -2.18 -9.14 -5.89
C LEU A 162 -2.07 -8.13 -4.74
N VAL A 163 -1.06 -8.32 -3.90
CA VAL A 163 -0.87 -7.56 -2.67
C VAL A 163 0.30 -6.60 -2.81
N VAL A 164 0.13 -5.39 -2.30
CA VAL A 164 1.21 -4.42 -2.12
C VAL A 164 1.53 -4.28 -0.63
N LEU A 165 2.82 -4.27 -0.29
CA LEU A 165 3.27 -3.99 1.07
C LEU A 165 3.63 -2.51 1.22
N ALA A 166 3.02 -1.84 2.18
CA ALA A 166 3.29 -0.45 2.55
C ALA A 166 3.83 -0.34 3.98
N GLY A 167 4.36 0.82 4.32
CA GLY A 167 4.81 1.11 5.69
C GLY A 167 6.21 1.70 5.74
N PRO A 168 6.62 2.27 6.88
CA PRO A 168 7.90 2.97 7.03
C PRO A 168 9.09 2.04 6.79
N SER A 169 10.23 2.65 6.43
CA SER A 169 11.51 1.91 6.37
C SER A 169 11.83 1.29 7.73
N GLY A 170 12.41 0.11 7.73
CA GLY A 170 12.72 -0.63 8.95
C GLY A 170 11.54 -1.34 9.62
N ALA A 171 10.28 -1.19 9.19
CA ALA A 171 9.13 -1.91 9.76
C ALA A 171 9.16 -3.44 9.54
N GLY A 172 10.07 -3.92 8.67
CA GLY A 172 10.29 -5.35 8.44
C GLY A 172 9.56 -5.91 7.21
N LYS A 173 9.20 -5.07 6.23
CA LYS A 173 8.56 -5.51 4.97
C LYS A 173 9.38 -6.59 4.25
N SER A 174 10.67 -6.32 3.96
CA SER A 174 11.55 -7.28 3.29
C SER A 174 11.80 -8.54 4.13
N SER A 175 11.86 -8.41 5.46
CA SER A 175 12.00 -9.57 6.35
C SER A 175 10.76 -10.47 6.29
N ILE A 176 9.56 -9.88 6.30
CA ILE A 176 8.30 -10.62 6.12
C ILE A 176 8.28 -11.28 4.75
N LEU A 177 8.64 -10.57 3.67
CA LEU A 177 8.69 -11.16 2.32
C LEU A 177 9.65 -12.33 2.23
N ASN A 178 10.86 -12.20 2.78
CA ASN A 178 11.85 -13.29 2.79
C ASN A 178 11.38 -14.50 3.61
N ALA A 179 10.67 -14.28 4.72
CA ALA A 179 10.09 -15.37 5.52
C ALA A 179 8.95 -16.07 4.78
N LEU A 180 8.16 -15.32 4.06
CA LEU A 180 7.00 -15.81 3.34
C LEU A 180 7.36 -16.39 1.95
N ILE A 181 8.34 -15.81 1.25
CA ILE A 181 8.80 -16.19 -0.08
C ILE A 181 10.32 -16.38 -0.03
N PRO A 182 10.84 -17.50 0.47
CA PRO A 182 12.29 -17.69 0.66
C PRO A 182 13.10 -17.55 -0.64
N THR A 183 12.47 -17.75 -1.80
CA THR A 183 13.09 -17.56 -3.12
C THR A 183 13.26 -16.10 -3.52
N ALA A 184 12.63 -15.16 -2.81
CA ALA A 184 12.69 -13.72 -3.13
C ALA A 184 14.10 -13.14 -2.93
N GLN A 185 14.86 -13.61 -1.92
CA GLN A 185 16.20 -13.17 -1.56
C GLN A 185 16.39 -11.65 -1.55
N LEU A 186 15.38 -10.94 -1.02
CA LEU A 186 15.39 -9.49 -0.92
C LEU A 186 16.45 -9.03 0.08
N LYS A 187 17.15 -7.95 -0.24
CA LYS A 187 18.07 -7.32 0.71
C LYS A 187 17.28 -6.72 1.85
N THR A 188 17.51 -7.22 3.06
CA THR A 188 17.02 -6.57 4.27
C THR A 188 17.89 -5.36 4.53
N GLU A 189 17.32 -4.16 4.46
CA GLU A 189 18.02 -2.95 4.91
C GLU A 189 18.14 -3.00 6.43
N GLU A 190 19.32 -3.40 6.93
CA GLU A 190 19.76 -2.92 8.22
C GLU A 190 19.91 -1.41 8.12
N VAL A 191 19.50 -0.70 9.17
CA VAL A 191 19.60 0.75 9.31
C VAL A 191 21.04 1.18 9.00
N SER A 192 21.39 1.39 7.74
CA SER A 192 22.65 1.99 7.36
C SER A 192 22.47 3.50 7.29
N GLU A 193 22.72 4.17 8.43
CA GLU A 193 23.21 5.54 8.40
C GLU A 193 24.49 5.57 7.55
N LYS A 194 24.53 6.50 6.60
CA LYS A 194 25.66 6.88 5.72
C LYS A 194 25.77 6.12 4.41
N THR A 195 25.16 6.67 3.38
CA THR A 195 25.91 7.21 2.24
C THR A 195 24.96 8.04 1.36
N GLY A 196 25.04 9.36 1.49
CA GLY A 196 24.48 10.27 0.51
C GLY A 196 25.27 10.15 -0.80
N ARG A 197 24.66 9.55 -1.81
CA ARG A 197 24.95 9.82 -3.23
C ARG A 197 23.77 9.35 -4.06
N GLY A 198 23.10 10.30 -4.70
CA GLY A 198 22.02 10.05 -5.64
C GLY A 198 22.46 9.12 -6.76
N ARG A 199 21.68 8.09 -6.97
CA ARG A 199 21.48 7.46 -8.27
C ARG A 199 19.98 7.32 -8.43
N HIS A 200 19.47 7.74 -9.58
CA HIS A 200 18.13 7.43 -10.04
C HIS A 200 18.00 5.90 -10.03
N ALA A 201 17.54 5.35 -8.91
CA ALA A 201 17.08 3.99 -8.85
C ALA A 201 15.81 3.98 -9.70
N THR A 202 15.91 3.44 -10.91
CA THR A 202 14.75 3.06 -11.70
C THR A 202 13.96 2.11 -10.81
N THR A 203 12.83 2.57 -10.31
CA THR A 203 11.98 1.80 -9.38
C THR A 203 11.23 0.76 -10.21
N GLU A 204 11.92 -0.32 -10.56
CA GLU A 204 11.31 -1.44 -11.28
C GLU A 204 10.44 -2.21 -10.31
N VAL A 205 9.15 -2.26 -10.62
CA VAL A 205 8.21 -3.09 -9.88
C VAL A 205 8.30 -4.51 -10.39
N ARG A 206 8.51 -5.44 -9.48
CA ARG A 206 8.45 -6.88 -9.75
C ARG A 206 7.39 -7.54 -8.87
N LEU A 207 6.54 -8.35 -9.49
CA LEU A 207 5.62 -9.21 -8.77
C LEU A 207 6.31 -10.52 -8.42
N LEU A 208 6.30 -10.87 -7.15
CA LEU A 208 6.81 -12.14 -6.63
C LEU A 208 5.65 -13.12 -6.47
N PRO A 209 5.78 -14.38 -6.95
CA PRO A 209 4.71 -15.34 -6.80
C PRO A 209 4.54 -15.74 -5.33
N ASN A 210 3.30 -15.66 -4.83
CA ASN A 210 2.96 -16.19 -3.53
C ASN A 210 2.83 -17.73 -3.65
N PRO A 211 3.56 -18.53 -2.87
CA PRO A 211 3.50 -20.00 -2.93
C PRO A 211 2.10 -20.58 -2.72
N HIS A 212 1.22 -19.86 -2.03
CA HIS A 212 -0.18 -20.27 -1.79
C HIS A 212 -1.18 -19.64 -2.79
N GLY A 213 -0.68 -19.09 -3.89
CA GLY A 213 -1.46 -18.40 -4.94
C GLY A 213 -1.53 -16.89 -4.75
N GLY A 214 -1.58 -16.18 -5.88
CA GLY A 214 -1.53 -14.71 -5.92
C GLY A 214 -0.10 -14.18 -6.08
N TRP A 215 0.06 -12.89 -5.87
CA TRP A 215 1.29 -12.15 -6.14
C TRP A 215 1.54 -11.09 -5.07
N VAL A 216 2.81 -10.83 -4.79
CA VAL A 216 3.21 -9.73 -3.92
C VAL A 216 4.10 -8.79 -4.72
N ALA A 217 3.75 -7.52 -4.73
CA ALA A 217 4.58 -6.52 -5.37
C ALA A 217 5.72 -6.11 -4.44
N ASP A 218 6.95 -6.35 -4.89
CA ASP A 218 8.14 -5.76 -4.28
C ASP A 218 8.24 -4.30 -4.75
N THR A 219 7.90 -3.39 -3.85
CA THR A 219 7.80 -1.97 -4.16
C THR A 219 8.55 -1.13 -3.14
N PRO A 220 9.73 -0.62 -3.47
CA PRO A 220 10.44 0.31 -2.59
C PRO A 220 9.72 1.66 -2.39
N GLY A 221 8.66 1.94 -3.15
CA GLY A 221 7.99 3.26 -3.18
C GLY A 221 6.90 3.52 -2.14
N PHE A 222 6.20 2.48 -1.61
CA PHE A 222 5.13 2.66 -0.61
C PHE A 222 5.66 2.79 0.83
N GLN A 223 6.80 3.45 0.99
CA GLN A 223 7.41 3.70 2.32
C GLN A 223 7.03 5.07 2.86
N ARG A 224 6.55 5.98 2.01
CA ARG A 224 6.23 7.36 2.35
C ARG A 224 4.76 7.65 2.13
N VAL A 225 4.25 8.54 2.95
CA VAL A 225 2.92 9.11 2.75
C VAL A 225 3.07 10.30 1.81
N ASP A 226 2.52 10.19 0.62
CA ASP A 226 2.48 11.27 -0.39
C ASP A 226 1.05 11.83 -0.56
N LEU A 227 0.23 11.72 0.48
CA LEU A 227 -1.19 12.08 0.49
C LEU A 227 -1.49 13.46 -0.14
N PRO A 228 -0.76 14.56 0.21
CA PRO A 228 -1.01 15.87 -0.38
C PRO A 228 -0.84 15.97 -1.90
N LYS A 229 -0.17 15.00 -2.52
CA LYS A 229 0.02 14.99 -3.98
C LYS A 229 -1.14 14.39 -4.77
N TRP A 230 -1.98 13.60 -4.09
CA TRP A 230 -3.01 12.80 -4.73
C TRP A 230 -4.41 13.23 -4.34
N VAL A 231 -4.56 13.76 -3.14
CA VAL A 231 -5.85 14.02 -2.50
C VAL A 231 -6.10 15.52 -2.51
N ALA A 232 -7.20 15.94 -3.13
CA ALA A 232 -7.70 17.30 -3.01
C ALA A 232 -8.22 17.55 -1.58
N LEU A 233 -8.10 18.78 -1.12
CA LEU A 233 -8.41 19.15 0.26
C LEU A 233 -9.85 18.78 0.65
N GLU A 234 -10.81 19.01 -0.24
CA GLU A 234 -12.23 18.67 -0.02
C GLU A 234 -12.50 17.17 0.04
N THR A 235 -11.58 16.33 -0.46
CA THR A 235 -11.72 14.86 -0.42
C THR A 235 -11.19 14.28 0.89
N LEU A 236 -10.27 14.95 1.57
CA LEU A 236 -9.61 14.42 2.75
C LEU A 236 -10.56 13.98 3.89
N PRO A 237 -11.66 14.72 4.20
CA PRO A 237 -12.58 14.34 5.27
C PRO A 237 -13.19 12.95 5.10
N VAL A 238 -13.59 12.59 3.88
CA VAL A 238 -14.27 11.31 3.62
C VAL A 238 -13.33 10.11 3.67
N LEU A 239 -12.00 10.33 3.64
CA LEU A 239 -10.99 9.27 3.77
C LEU A 239 -10.77 8.81 5.22
N TYR A 240 -11.34 9.53 6.19
CA TYR A 240 -11.40 9.10 7.59
C TYR A 240 -12.74 8.41 7.84
N ARG A 241 -12.80 7.08 7.70
CA ARG A 241 -14.02 6.26 7.69
C ARG A 241 -14.98 6.59 8.83
N GLU A 242 -14.43 6.78 10.03
CA GLU A 242 -15.20 7.06 11.23
C GLU A 242 -15.93 8.42 11.17
N PHE A 243 -15.42 9.39 10.40
CA PHE A 243 -16.04 10.71 10.27
C PHE A 243 -17.40 10.65 9.56
N ASN A 244 -17.55 9.73 8.61
CA ASN A 244 -18.78 9.55 7.83
C ASN A 244 -19.99 9.13 8.67
N GLN A 245 -19.78 8.76 9.93
CA GLN A 245 -20.86 8.37 10.87
C GLN A 245 -21.46 9.59 11.61
N PHE A 246 -20.84 10.77 11.51
CA PHE A 246 -21.19 11.95 12.28
C PHE A 246 -21.58 13.11 11.36
N PRO A 247 -22.88 13.28 11.04
CA PRO A 247 -23.33 14.32 10.13
C PRO A 247 -23.06 15.71 10.71
N CYS A 248 -22.69 16.65 9.85
CA CYS A 248 -22.49 18.05 10.15
C CYS A 248 -23.67 18.89 9.68
N GLU A 249 -23.80 20.10 10.21
CA GLU A 249 -24.81 21.06 9.75
C GLU A 249 -24.55 21.50 8.29
N PHE A 250 -23.26 21.57 7.89
CA PHE A 250 -22.85 21.96 6.54
C PHE A 250 -22.32 20.76 5.76
N ASN A 251 -22.78 20.59 4.52
CA ASN A 251 -22.39 19.49 3.63
C ASN A 251 -20.89 19.54 3.22
N ASN A 252 -20.29 20.72 3.21
CA ASN A 252 -18.89 20.96 2.89
C ASN A 252 -18.04 21.26 4.14
N CYS A 253 -18.42 20.71 5.28
CA CYS A 253 -17.70 20.90 6.53
C CYS A 253 -16.28 20.32 6.44
N SER A 254 -15.30 21.17 6.71
CA SER A 254 -13.89 20.76 6.76
C SER A 254 -13.52 20.07 8.09
N HIS A 255 -14.43 20.03 9.05
CA HIS A 255 -14.24 19.54 10.40
C HIS A 255 -13.12 20.25 11.19
N THR A 256 -12.71 21.44 10.76
CA THR A 256 -11.66 22.21 11.44
C THR A 256 -12.25 23.20 12.45
N ASN A 257 -13.06 24.17 11.99
CA ASN A 257 -13.55 25.28 12.80
C ASN A 257 -15.06 25.55 12.70
N GLU A 258 -15.77 24.85 11.82
CA GLU A 258 -17.18 25.13 11.53
C GLU A 258 -18.07 24.88 12.76
N PRO A 259 -19.04 25.78 13.01
CA PRO A 259 -20.08 25.53 14.01
C PRO A 259 -20.96 24.35 13.56
N GLY A 260 -21.56 23.62 14.51
CA GLY A 260 -22.41 22.49 14.18
C GLY A 260 -21.68 21.30 13.55
N CYS A 261 -20.36 21.20 13.72
CA CYS A 261 -19.57 20.07 13.23
C CYS A 261 -19.79 18.81 14.07
N GLY A 262 -20.42 17.78 13.48
CA GLY A 262 -20.68 16.50 14.14
C GLY A 262 -19.41 15.74 14.50
N VAL A 263 -18.36 15.82 13.65
CA VAL A 263 -17.06 15.15 13.90
C VAL A 263 -16.40 15.75 15.14
N ARG A 264 -16.33 17.09 15.27
CA ARG A 264 -15.74 17.72 16.45
C ARG A 264 -16.52 17.40 17.73
N ALA A 265 -17.83 17.43 17.67
CA ALA A 265 -18.69 17.01 18.78
C ALA A 265 -18.43 15.54 19.17
N ALA A 266 -18.25 14.64 18.20
CA ALA A 266 -17.91 13.24 18.44
C ALA A 266 -16.53 13.05 19.09
N VAL A 267 -15.55 13.89 18.74
CA VAL A 267 -14.22 13.91 19.39
C VAL A 267 -14.37 14.35 20.86
N GLU A 268 -15.12 15.42 21.14
CA GLU A 268 -15.37 15.92 22.50
C GLU A 268 -16.10 14.89 23.37
N GLN A 269 -16.98 14.09 22.77
CA GLN A 269 -17.70 13.01 23.44
C GLN A 269 -16.92 11.69 23.53
N GLY A 270 -15.70 11.62 22.99
CA GLY A 270 -14.86 10.44 22.99
C GLY A 270 -15.30 9.32 22.03
N GLN A 271 -16.21 9.61 21.10
CA GLN A 271 -16.66 8.68 20.06
C GLN A 271 -15.65 8.56 18.91
N ILE A 272 -14.92 9.63 18.64
CA ILE A 272 -13.74 9.63 17.76
C ILE A 272 -12.50 9.84 18.64
N ALA A 273 -11.47 9.02 18.42
CA ALA A 273 -10.23 9.15 19.15
C ALA A 273 -9.53 10.49 18.85
N PRO A 274 -9.18 11.28 19.88
CA PRO A 274 -8.47 12.56 19.65
C PRO A 274 -7.20 12.42 18.83
N GLU A 275 -6.48 11.30 18.99
CA GLU A 275 -5.25 11.01 18.25
C GLU A 275 -5.49 10.88 16.73
N ARG A 276 -6.64 10.31 16.32
CA ARG A 276 -7.05 10.23 14.91
C ARG A 276 -7.43 11.60 14.35
N TYR A 277 -8.18 12.37 15.13
CA TYR A 277 -8.54 13.73 14.72
C TYR A 277 -7.32 14.65 14.61
N GLN A 278 -6.32 14.50 15.47
CA GLN A 278 -5.05 15.24 15.36
C GLN A 278 -4.28 14.91 14.08
N THR A 279 -4.22 13.64 13.68
CA THR A 279 -3.59 13.27 12.42
C THR A 279 -4.36 13.79 11.21
N TYR A 280 -5.69 13.82 11.28
CA TYR A 280 -6.53 14.45 10.27
C TYR A 280 -6.16 15.95 10.09
N LEU A 281 -6.12 16.72 11.18
CA LEU A 281 -5.78 18.14 11.14
C LEU A 281 -4.37 18.37 10.56
N TYR A 282 -3.42 17.53 10.92
CA TYR A 282 -2.07 17.57 10.34
C TYR A 282 -2.10 17.39 8.81
N TRP A 283 -2.79 16.35 8.32
CA TRP A 283 -2.86 16.09 6.88
C TRP A 283 -3.71 17.12 6.15
N TRP A 284 -4.72 17.68 6.80
CA TRP A 284 -5.48 18.83 6.29
C TRP A 284 -4.57 20.02 6.02
N ASP A 285 -3.80 20.43 7.00
CA ASP A 285 -2.88 21.56 6.86
C ASP A 285 -1.77 21.28 5.82
N ALA A 286 -1.22 20.07 5.80
CA ALA A 286 -0.22 19.68 4.82
C ALA A 286 -0.77 19.72 3.38
N THR A 287 -2.00 19.25 3.17
CA THR A 287 -2.66 19.25 1.85
C THR A 287 -2.97 20.68 1.41
N ARG A 288 -3.48 21.51 2.32
CA ARG A 288 -3.76 22.92 2.06
C ARG A 288 -2.50 23.68 1.61
N GLN A 289 -1.38 23.49 2.29
CA GLN A 289 -0.11 24.12 1.91
C GLN A 289 0.34 23.74 0.50
N VAL A 290 0.21 22.46 0.13
CA VAL A 290 0.57 22.02 -1.23
C VAL A 290 -0.36 22.62 -2.28
N GLU A 291 -1.66 22.75 -2.02
CA GLU A 291 -2.58 23.42 -2.93
C GLU A 291 -2.26 24.92 -3.09
N GLU A 292 -1.98 25.63 -1.98
CA GLU A 292 -1.60 27.04 -2.01
C GLU A 292 -0.29 27.31 -2.78
N GLU A 293 0.67 26.37 -2.78
CA GLU A 293 1.93 26.47 -3.52
C GLU A 293 1.77 26.24 -5.05
N GLN A 294 0.65 25.68 -5.48
CA GLN A 294 0.37 25.39 -6.91
C GLN A 294 -0.31 26.57 -7.65
N PHE A 295 -0.77 27.56 -6.91
CA PHE A 295 -1.40 28.78 -7.43
C PHE A 295 -0.48 30.01 -7.27
#